data_60872330179b4af5ef81c1bb86de00fc
#
_entry.id   60872330179b4af5ef81c1bb86de00fc
#
_cell.length_a   1.000
_cell.length_b   1.000
_cell.length_c   1.000
_cell.angle_alpha   90.00
_cell.angle_beta   90.00
_cell.angle_gamma   90.00
#
_symmetry.space_group_name_H-M   'P 1'
#
loop_
_entity.id
_entity.type
_entity.pdbx_description
1 polymer ?
#
loop_
_entity_poly.entity_id
_entity_poly.type
_entity_poly.pdbx_seq_one_letter_code
_entity_poly.pdbx_strand_id
1 'polypeptide(L)'
;MRRNTDRSTTRRVRRALGVAVVACAVTTALPAAASAEPAGAARDGGAGVERISVAADGTQFGVDSTGGAITTDGRRIAFSTGGERVYLRDQPSGQLKNVGSYPIASPVISGDGEYAAYWVTLFRDTKVKLAQWTAGSSIGVNCDALNCSQPSLSGDGRYVANVATIGRPSTSQRIDVWDWHAGTKQELAWFAHTEPSRPSISGDGRFVAYQDGKAKDVFVWDGDHGSISGPIEGPSKEATIVQISEDGSKVVYLSGSDTYVHDVSSGTAQRVPDVKGLAIDPTGNHLLYAPNDTTGPSLVLRDLRAGTDETVASQPASAGVDAVSAEGREVVFRSTADDIVPGDTNGKSDVFVRRFS
;
A
#
# COMPACT_ATOMS: atom_id res chain seq x y z
N MET A 1 74.89 -8.22 -12.33
CA MET A 1 75.79 -9.00 -13.19
C MET A 1 75.00 -9.49 -14.39
N ARG A 2 75.36 -8.97 -15.58
CA ARG A 2 75.32 -9.55 -16.92
C ARG A 2 74.02 -10.15 -17.43
N ARG A 3 73.44 -9.62 -18.45
CA ARG A 3 73.67 -9.30 -19.88
C ARG A 3 72.65 -10.09 -20.69
N ASN A 4 71.79 -9.38 -21.41
CA ASN A 4 71.88 -9.11 -22.86
C ASN A 4 71.84 -10.38 -23.76
N THR A 5 70.91 -10.44 -24.69
CA THR A 5 70.99 -10.00 -26.12
C THR A 5 69.74 -10.55 -26.85
N ASP A 6 68.88 -9.78 -27.41
CA ASP A 6 68.78 -9.19 -28.70
C ASP A 6 69.19 -10.15 -29.88
N ARG A 7 68.21 -10.35 -30.80
CA ARG A 7 68.46 -10.40 -32.28
C ARG A 7 67.21 -10.64 -33.11
N SER A 8 66.86 -9.60 -33.80
CA SER A 8 66.10 -9.51 -35.03
C SER A 8 66.51 -10.53 -36.10
N THR A 9 65.65 -10.88 -37.05
CA THR A 9 65.81 -10.74 -38.52
C THR A 9 64.59 -11.20 -39.32
N THR A 10 64.01 -10.26 -40.02
CA THR A 10 63.78 -10.11 -41.48
C THR A 10 63.05 -11.19 -42.29
N ARG A 11 61.93 -10.69 -42.84
CA ARG A 11 61.41 -10.79 -44.23
C ARG A 11 61.59 -12.08 -45.01
N ARG A 12 60.52 -12.58 -45.60
CA ARG A 12 60.37 -12.77 -47.07
C ARG A 12 58.91 -12.86 -47.51
N VAL A 13 58.61 -11.98 -48.45
CA VAL A 13 57.42 -11.95 -49.30
C VAL A 13 57.49 -13.07 -50.31
N ARG A 14 56.43 -13.84 -50.54
CA ARG A 14 56.18 -14.52 -51.80
C ARG A 14 54.73 -14.38 -52.21
N ARG A 15 54.50 -13.69 -53.30
CA ARG A 15 53.27 -13.67 -54.08
C ARG A 15 53.08 -15.03 -54.75
N ALA A 16 51.89 -15.58 -54.74
CA ALA A 16 51.44 -16.55 -55.74
C ALA A 16 49.96 -16.24 -56.06
N LEU A 17 49.73 -16.04 -57.36
CA LEU A 17 48.44 -15.99 -58.02
C LEU A 17 47.78 -17.37 -58.00
N GLY A 18 46.48 -17.43 -57.95
CA GLY A 18 45.80 -18.68 -58.32
C GLY A 18 44.32 -18.68 -58.13
N VAL A 19 43.59 -18.42 -59.21
CA VAL A 19 42.31 -19.03 -59.61
C VAL A 19 41.06 -18.82 -58.73
N ALA A 20 40.15 -18.00 -59.27
CA ALA A 20 38.76 -17.88 -58.83
C ALA A 20 37.98 -19.13 -59.30
N VAL A 21 37.39 -19.85 -58.34
CA VAL A 21 36.32 -20.81 -58.63
C VAL A 21 35.04 -20.17 -58.07
N VAL A 22 34.12 -19.78 -58.93
CA VAL A 22 32.79 -19.33 -58.63
C VAL A 22 31.99 -20.59 -58.32
N ALA A 23 31.73 -20.81 -57.03
CA ALA A 23 30.71 -21.77 -56.58
C ALA A 23 29.42 -20.98 -56.25
N CYS A 24 28.38 -21.12 -57.06
CA CYS A 24 27.02 -20.68 -56.72
C CYS A 24 26.49 -21.54 -55.58
N ALA A 25 26.55 -20.99 -54.38
CA ALA A 25 25.77 -21.55 -53.25
C ALA A 25 24.36 -20.97 -53.28
N VAL A 26 23.39 -21.80 -53.58
CA VAL A 26 21.99 -21.53 -53.38
C VAL A 26 21.74 -21.55 -51.87
N THR A 27 21.71 -20.39 -51.23
CA THR A 27 21.28 -20.26 -49.84
C THR A 27 19.75 -20.28 -49.81
N THR A 28 19.16 -21.42 -49.43
CA THR A 28 17.76 -21.48 -48.96
C THR A 28 17.73 -20.73 -47.65
N ALA A 29 17.18 -19.53 -47.65
CA ALA A 29 16.84 -18.80 -46.43
C ALA A 29 15.72 -19.54 -45.71
N LEU A 30 16.02 -20.20 -44.60
CA LEU A 30 15.06 -20.58 -43.61
C LEU A 30 14.48 -19.29 -42.99
N PRO A 31 13.15 -19.14 -42.85
CA PRO A 31 12.62 -18.02 -42.13
C PRO A 31 13.11 -18.13 -40.66
N ALA A 32 13.84 -17.12 -40.22
CA ALA A 32 14.12 -16.95 -38.81
C ALA A 32 12.78 -16.89 -38.10
N ALA A 33 12.50 -17.86 -37.22
CA ALA A 33 11.44 -17.73 -36.25
C ALA A 33 11.76 -16.47 -35.43
N ALA A 34 11.01 -15.42 -35.68
CA ALA A 34 10.99 -14.27 -34.81
C ALA A 34 10.57 -14.80 -33.44
N SER A 35 11.51 -14.86 -32.52
CA SER A 35 11.19 -14.98 -31.10
C SER A 35 10.33 -13.78 -30.79
N ALA A 36 9.02 -13.98 -30.63
CA ALA A 36 8.16 -12.98 -30.05
C ALA A 36 8.73 -12.75 -28.65
N GLU A 37 9.40 -11.61 -28.45
CA GLU A 37 9.58 -11.05 -27.12
C GLU A 37 8.20 -11.04 -26.50
N PRO A 38 8.04 -11.48 -25.22
CA PRO A 38 6.78 -11.26 -24.52
C PRO A 38 6.58 -9.74 -24.57
N ALA A 39 5.49 -9.34 -25.19
CA ALA A 39 5.06 -7.97 -25.22
C ALA A 39 4.94 -7.53 -23.76
N GLY A 40 5.99 -6.88 -23.26
CA GLY A 40 5.89 -6.08 -22.07
C GLY A 40 4.72 -5.14 -22.33
N ALA A 41 3.64 -5.30 -21.58
CA ALA A 41 2.49 -4.43 -21.68
C ALA A 41 3.03 -3.01 -21.65
N ALA A 42 2.88 -2.29 -22.75
CA ALA A 42 3.22 -0.88 -22.82
C ALA A 42 2.41 -0.21 -21.71
N ARG A 43 3.10 0.32 -20.73
CA ARG A 43 2.49 1.11 -19.67
C ARG A 43 2.20 2.47 -20.29
N ASP A 44 1.01 2.59 -20.84
CA ASP A 44 0.45 3.90 -21.10
C ASP A 44 0.25 4.57 -19.74
N GLY A 45 1.07 5.57 -19.42
CA GLY A 45 0.91 6.44 -18.26
C GLY A 45 -0.31 7.35 -18.39
N GLY A 46 -1.36 6.88 -19.08
CA GLY A 46 -2.64 7.55 -19.28
C GLY A 46 -3.69 7.17 -18.23
N ALA A 47 -4.73 7.99 -18.12
CA ALA A 47 -5.90 7.70 -17.31
C ALA A 47 -6.47 6.30 -17.65
N GLY A 48 -6.59 5.43 -16.65
CA GLY A 48 -7.06 4.07 -16.89
C GLY A 48 -7.08 3.22 -15.64
N VAL A 49 -7.59 2.00 -15.79
CA VAL A 49 -7.58 0.98 -14.75
C VAL A 49 -6.66 -0.17 -15.14
N GLU A 50 -5.82 -0.61 -14.21
CA GLU A 50 -4.90 -1.73 -14.37
C GLU A 50 -5.10 -2.74 -13.25
N ARG A 51 -5.05 -4.05 -13.57
CA ARG A 51 -5.01 -5.11 -12.55
C ARG A 51 -3.61 -5.23 -11.97
N ILE A 52 -3.52 -5.16 -10.65
CA ILE A 52 -2.26 -5.21 -9.90
C ILE A 52 -1.98 -6.63 -9.38
N SER A 53 -3.02 -7.39 -9.04
CA SER A 53 -2.93 -8.75 -8.51
C SER A 53 -2.65 -9.79 -9.61
N VAL A 54 -1.49 -9.68 -10.22
CA VAL A 54 -0.96 -10.67 -11.19
C VAL A 54 0.46 -11.08 -10.80
N ALA A 55 0.84 -12.31 -11.16
CA ALA A 55 2.19 -12.80 -10.97
C ALA A 55 3.22 -12.02 -11.82
N ALA A 56 4.51 -12.28 -11.62
CA ALA A 56 5.57 -11.57 -12.33
C ALA A 56 5.53 -11.79 -13.87
N ASP A 57 4.97 -12.90 -14.32
CA ASP A 57 4.74 -13.22 -15.73
C ASP A 57 3.41 -12.68 -16.30
N GLY A 58 2.63 -11.95 -15.49
CA GLY A 58 1.33 -11.39 -15.85
C GLY A 58 0.15 -12.35 -15.67
N THR A 59 0.37 -13.59 -15.22
CA THR A 59 -0.73 -14.52 -14.96
C THR A 59 -1.56 -14.11 -13.74
N GLN A 60 -2.88 -14.33 -13.82
CA GLN A 60 -3.81 -14.06 -12.73
C GLN A 60 -3.61 -15.06 -11.58
N PHE A 61 -3.76 -14.59 -10.34
CA PHE A 61 -3.78 -15.52 -9.21
C PHE A 61 -5.07 -16.35 -9.22
N GLY A 62 -4.96 -17.64 -8.92
CA GLY A 62 -6.11 -18.56 -8.80
C GLY A 62 -6.88 -18.44 -7.48
N VAL A 63 -6.59 -17.45 -6.66
CA VAL A 63 -7.15 -17.20 -5.33
C VAL A 63 -7.52 -15.74 -5.19
N ASP A 64 -8.42 -15.44 -4.25
CA ASP A 64 -8.84 -14.06 -4.00
C ASP A 64 -7.67 -13.19 -3.54
N SER A 65 -7.57 -12.00 -4.12
CA SER A 65 -6.65 -10.95 -3.70
C SER A 65 -7.40 -9.92 -2.85
N THR A 66 -6.78 -9.45 -1.79
CA THR A 66 -7.38 -8.53 -0.83
C THR A 66 -6.41 -7.43 -0.44
N GLY A 67 -6.96 -6.33 0.07
CA GLY A 67 -6.20 -5.16 0.43
C GLY A 67 -6.04 -4.24 -0.77
N GLY A 68 -4.97 -3.51 -0.74
CA GLY A 68 -4.61 -2.45 -1.66
C GLY A 68 -4.30 -1.20 -0.87
N ALA A 69 -3.04 -1.06 -0.43
CA ALA A 69 -2.47 0.16 0.11
C ALA A 69 -1.40 0.65 -0.85
N ILE A 70 -1.37 1.95 -1.13
CA ILE A 70 -0.48 2.57 -2.13
C ILE A 70 0.42 3.60 -1.47
N THR A 71 1.65 3.73 -1.95
CA THR A 71 2.60 4.75 -1.49
C THR A 71 2.16 6.16 -1.86
N THR A 72 2.72 7.15 -1.15
CA THR A 72 2.47 8.57 -1.40
C THR A 72 2.73 8.96 -2.85
N ASP A 73 3.80 8.45 -3.45
CA ASP A 73 4.17 8.70 -4.85
C ASP A 73 3.45 7.81 -5.88
N GLY A 74 2.57 6.91 -5.43
CA GLY A 74 1.87 5.96 -6.28
C GLY A 74 2.71 4.78 -6.76
N ARG A 75 3.99 4.72 -6.42
CA ARG A 75 4.95 3.77 -7.01
C ARG A 75 4.72 2.32 -6.59
N ARG A 76 4.42 2.09 -5.30
CA ARG A 76 4.30 0.72 -4.79
C ARG A 76 2.94 0.45 -4.19
N ILE A 77 2.50 -0.78 -4.35
CA ILE A 77 1.22 -1.25 -3.83
C ILE A 77 1.46 -2.51 -2.99
N ALA A 78 0.89 -2.51 -1.77
CA ALA A 78 0.83 -3.66 -0.89
C ALA A 78 -0.53 -4.35 -1.02
N PHE A 79 -0.54 -5.68 -1.14
CA PHE A 79 -1.76 -6.47 -1.15
C PHE A 79 -1.50 -7.91 -0.64
N SER A 80 -2.56 -8.66 -0.42
CA SER A 80 -2.45 -10.08 -0.03
C SER A 80 -3.27 -10.98 -0.95
N THR A 81 -2.90 -12.26 -1.03
CA THR A 81 -3.60 -13.26 -1.85
C THR A 81 -3.92 -14.49 -1.02
N GLY A 82 -5.17 -15.00 -1.15
CA GLY A 82 -5.64 -16.22 -0.51
C GLY A 82 -5.53 -16.25 1.02
N GLY A 83 -5.29 -15.12 1.69
CA GLY A 83 -4.93 -15.08 3.11
C GLY A 83 -3.59 -15.74 3.44
N GLU A 84 -2.78 -16.09 2.43
CA GLU A 84 -1.53 -16.82 2.61
C GLU A 84 -0.28 -16.00 2.36
N ARG A 85 -0.34 -15.03 1.45
CA ARG A 85 0.83 -14.26 0.99
C ARG A 85 0.60 -12.76 1.10
N VAL A 86 1.67 -12.04 1.42
CA VAL A 86 1.72 -10.58 1.36
C VAL A 86 2.70 -10.19 0.27
N TYR A 87 2.25 -9.36 -0.64
CA TYR A 87 3.03 -8.89 -1.78
C TYR A 87 3.22 -7.38 -1.74
N LEU A 88 4.39 -6.96 -2.21
CA LEU A 88 4.68 -5.60 -2.62
C LEU A 88 4.95 -5.60 -4.12
N ARG A 89 4.26 -4.73 -4.86
CA ARG A 89 4.45 -4.53 -6.29
C ARG A 89 5.01 -3.15 -6.55
N ASP A 90 6.14 -3.08 -7.24
CA ASP A 90 6.70 -1.85 -7.78
C ASP A 90 6.10 -1.62 -9.16
N GLN A 91 5.25 -0.62 -9.31
CA GLN A 91 4.52 -0.35 -10.54
C GLN A 91 5.43 -0.03 -11.73
N PRO A 92 6.46 0.85 -11.61
CA PRO A 92 7.33 1.20 -12.73
C PRO A 92 8.12 0.03 -13.30
N SER A 93 8.63 -0.86 -12.44
CA SER A 93 9.43 -2.02 -12.88
C SER A 93 8.60 -3.28 -13.11
N GLY A 94 7.36 -3.33 -12.60
CA GLY A 94 6.55 -4.54 -12.57
C GLY A 94 7.04 -5.60 -11.58
N GLN A 95 8.07 -5.29 -10.79
CA GLN A 95 8.62 -6.23 -9.84
C GLN A 95 7.59 -6.57 -8.75
N LEU A 96 7.39 -7.85 -8.51
CA LEU A 96 6.55 -8.39 -7.46
C LEU A 96 7.41 -9.13 -6.45
N LYS A 97 7.32 -8.76 -5.17
CA LYS A 97 8.02 -9.43 -4.08
C LYS A 97 7.00 -10.02 -3.09
N ASN A 98 7.16 -11.29 -2.79
CA ASN A 98 6.50 -11.88 -1.63
C ASN A 98 7.31 -11.51 -0.38
N VAL A 99 6.73 -10.73 0.52
CA VAL A 99 7.39 -10.18 1.71
C VAL A 99 6.84 -10.76 3.01
N GLY A 100 5.81 -11.60 2.93
CA GLY A 100 5.22 -12.17 4.13
C GLY A 100 4.16 -13.24 3.86
N SER A 101 3.65 -13.82 4.94
CA SER A 101 2.68 -14.90 4.87
C SER A 101 1.65 -14.84 6.01
N TYR A 102 0.48 -15.42 5.73
CA TYR A 102 -0.64 -15.61 6.64
C TYR A 102 -1.17 -14.32 7.29
N PRO A 103 -1.41 -13.24 6.53
CA PRO A 103 -2.00 -12.04 7.07
C PRO A 103 -3.45 -12.28 7.51
N ILE A 104 -3.85 -11.69 8.65
CA ILE A 104 -5.24 -11.73 9.12
C ILE A 104 -6.08 -10.67 8.41
N ALA A 105 -5.45 -9.55 8.05
CA ALA A 105 -6.09 -8.43 7.36
C ALA A 105 -5.18 -7.88 6.27
N SER A 106 -5.69 -6.92 5.51
CA SER A 106 -4.94 -6.21 4.47
C SER A 106 -3.68 -5.58 5.06
N PRO A 107 -2.54 -5.65 4.35
CA PRO A 107 -1.35 -4.94 4.75
C PRO A 107 -1.53 -3.42 4.58
N VAL A 108 -0.81 -2.65 5.39
CA VAL A 108 -0.59 -1.21 5.21
C VAL A 108 0.84 -0.99 4.71
N ILE A 109 1.10 0.17 4.09
CA ILE A 109 2.40 0.49 3.49
C ILE A 109 2.90 1.84 4.00
N SER A 110 4.22 2.02 4.14
CA SER A 110 4.81 3.33 4.40
C SER A 110 4.72 4.24 3.15
N GLY A 111 4.67 5.55 3.35
CA GLY A 111 4.57 6.50 2.24
C GLY A 111 5.68 6.38 1.21
N ASP A 112 6.93 6.05 1.66
CA ASP A 112 8.09 5.79 0.81
C ASP A 112 8.12 4.40 0.18
N GLY A 113 7.24 3.50 0.63
CA GLY A 113 7.10 2.14 0.14
C GLY A 113 8.23 1.18 0.53
N GLU A 114 9.13 1.58 1.43
CA GLU A 114 10.19 0.67 1.88
C GLU A 114 9.66 -0.37 2.87
N TYR A 115 8.58 -0.04 3.60
CA TYR A 115 8.00 -0.92 4.62
C TYR A 115 6.52 -1.18 4.39
N ALA A 116 6.11 -2.41 4.70
CA ALA A 116 4.70 -2.79 4.82
C ALA A 116 4.46 -3.49 6.16
N ALA A 117 3.36 -3.18 6.83
CA ALA A 117 3.01 -3.87 8.06
C ALA A 117 1.73 -4.69 7.88
N TYR A 118 1.71 -5.83 8.52
CA TYR A 118 0.58 -6.74 8.59
C TYR A 118 0.61 -7.53 9.90
N TRP A 119 -0.47 -8.17 10.27
CA TRP A 119 -0.54 -8.94 11.48
C TRP A 119 -0.95 -10.38 11.21
N VAL A 120 -0.44 -11.28 12.03
CA VAL A 120 -0.58 -12.72 11.87
C VAL A 120 -0.99 -13.37 13.17
N THR A 121 -1.62 -14.54 13.11
CA THR A 121 -1.79 -15.41 14.27
C THR A 121 -0.58 -16.32 14.39
N LEU A 122 0.08 -16.29 15.55
CA LEU A 122 1.13 -17.22 15.93
C LEU A 122 0.67 -18.01 17.16
N PHE A 123 0.35 -19.29 16.97
CA PHE A 123 -0.24 -20.15 17.99
C PHE A 123 -1.58 -19.61 18.50
N ARG A 124 -1.60 -18.88 19.61
CA ARG A 124 -2.81 -18.29 20.22
C ARG A 124 -2.79 -16.76 20.27
N ASP A 125 -1.67 -16.19 19.89
CA ASP A 125 -1.44 -14.74 19.99
C ASP A 125 -1.38 -14.11 18.61
N THR A 126 -1.71 -12.83 18.52
CA THR A 126 -1.53 -12.05 17.30
C THR A 126 -0.27 -11.21 17.40
N LYS A 127 0.47 -11.12 16.30
CA LYS A 127 1.72 -10.35 16.21
C LYS A 127 1.74 -9.49 14.95
N VAL A 128 2.28 -8.30 15.08
CA VAL A 128 2.55 -7.42 13.94
C VAL A 128 3.90 -7.78 13.32
N LYS A 129 3.93 -7.82 12.01
CA LYS A 129 5.12 -8.03 11.18
C LYS A 129 5.37 -6.76 10.38
N LEU A 130 6.63 -6.37 10.31
CA LEU A 130 7.12 -5.30 9.45
C LEU A 130 7.98 -5.92 8.34
N ALA A 131 7.50 -5.85 7.11
CA ALA A 131 8.19 -6.32 5.93
C ALA A 131 8.98 -5.19 5.32
N GLN A 132 10.19 -5.47 4.81
CA GLN A 132 11.05 -4.50 4.15
C GLN A 132 11.21 -4.85 2.67
N TRP A 133 11.01 -3.85 1.79
CA TRP A 133 11.12 -4.02 0.35
C TRP A 133 12.53 -4.43 -0.07
N THR A 134 13.56 -3.72 0.40
CA THR A 134 14.95 -4.02 0.01
C THR A 134 15.41 -5.37 0.52
N ALA A 135 15.09 -5.74 1.75
CA ALA A 135 15.46 -7.02 2.34
C ALA A 135 14.64 -8.20 1.80
N GLY A 136 13.42 -7.96 1.28
CA GLY A 136 12.50 -9.02 0.84
C GLY A 136 12.09 -9.98 1.95
N SER A 137 12.13 -9.53 3.20
CA SER A 137 11.81 -10.32 4.39
C SER A 137 11.07 -9.48 5.43
N SER A 138 10.47 -10.12 6.41
CA SER A 138 9.79 -9.45 7.51
C SER A 138 10.43 -9.72 8.86
N ILE A 139 10.38 -8.74 9.74
CA ILE A 139 10.75 -8.81 11.16
C ILE A 139 9.50 -8.71 12.02
N GLY A 140 9.56 -9.22 13.25
CA GLY A 140 8.50 -8.98 14.24
C GLY A 140 8.63 -7.58 14.83
N VAL A 141 7.53 -6.84 14.92
CA VAL A 141 7.46 -5.64 15.75
C VAL A 141 7.58 -6.07 17.21
N ASN A 142 8.38 -5.35 17.98
CA ASN A 142 8.56 -5.63 19.39
C ASN A 142 7.23 -5.43 20.15
N CYS A 143 6.54 -6.52 20.35
CA CYS A 143 5.27 -6.56 21.04
C CYS A 143 5.44 -7.36 22.33
N ASP A 144 5.58 -6.67 23.44
CA ASP A 144 5.64 -7.22 24.79
C ASP A 144 4.25 -7.54 25.38
N ALA A 145 3.19 -7.27 24.60
CA ALA A 145 1.81 -7.62 24.93
C ALA A 145 1.44 -9.04 24.49
N LEU A 146 0.34 -9.58 24.99
CA LEU A 146 -0.22 -10.86 24.56
C LEU A 146 -0.55 -10.83 23.05
N ASN A 147 -1.24 -9.79 22.61
CA ASN A 147 -1.63 -9.60 21.23
C ASN A 147 -1.25 -8.21 20.74
N CYS A 148 -0.76 -8.15 19.50
CA CYS A 148 -0.58 -6.91 18.75
C CYS A 148 -1.28 -7.04 17.40
N SER A 149 -2.04 -6.01 17.04
CA SER A 149 -2.92 -6.02 15.87
C SER A 149 -3.13 -4.61 15.32
N GLN A 150 -3.76 -4.51 14.17
CA GLN A 150 -4.16 -3.25 13.53
C GLN A 150 -2.99 -2.26 13.39
N PRO A 151 -1.91 -2.64 12.67
CA PRO A 151 -0.78 -1.74 12.48
C PRO A 151 -1.13 -0.56 11.58
N SER A 152 -0.48 0.59 11.85
CA SER A 152 -0.40 1.76 10.98
C SER A 152 1.05 2.24 10.94
N LEU A 153 1.53 2.73 9.79
CA LEU A 153 2.93 3.10 9.54
C LEU A 153 3.07 4.59 9.29
N SER A 154 4.17 5.18 9.80
CA SER A 154 4.61 6.51 9.36
C SER A 154 5.09 6.50 7.91
N GLY A 155 5.21 7.67 7.29
CA GLY A 155 5.59 7.83 5.90
C GLY A 155 6.95 7.24 5.55
N ASP A 156 7.91 7.25 6.47
CA ASP A 156 9.23 6.63 6.34
C ASP A 156 9.29 5.20 6.92
N GLY A 157 8.16 4.68 7.41
CA GLY A 157 8.06 3.37 8.04
C GLY A 157 8.79 3.22 9.39
N ARG A 158 9.36 4.29 9.94
CA ARG A 158 10.08 4.26 11.22
C ARG A 158 9.19 3.99 12.41
N TYR A 159 8.00 4.60 12.42
CA TYR A 159 7.05 4.45 13.51
C TYR A 159 5.95 3.47 13.13
N VAL A 160 5.64 2.57 14.06
CA VAL A 160 4.56 1.59 13.95
C VAL A 160 3.59 1.82 15.10
N ALA A 161 2.40 2.31 14.80
CA ALA A 161 1.30 2.35 15.76
C ALA A 161 0.50 1.04 15.68
N ASN A 162 0.13 0.47 16.82
CA ASN A 162 -0.68 -0.76 16.86
C ASN A 162 -1.50 -0.87 18.14
N VAL A 163 -2.55 -1.68 18.09
CA VAL A 163 -3.30 -2.07 19.29
C VAL A 163 -2.52 -3.15 20.02
N ALA A 164 -2.25 -2.95 21.31
CA ALA A 164 -1.64 -3.91 22.20
C ALA A 164 -2.67 -4.38 23.24
N THR A 165 -2.87 -5.70 23.37
CA THR A 165 -3.75 -6.33 24.36
C THR A 165 -2.91 -6.97 25.45
N ILE A 166 -3.12 -6.58 26.69
CA ILE A 166 -2.35 -6.99 27.87
C ILE A 166 -3.24 -7.65 28.92
N GLY A 167 -2.64 -8.46 29.76
CA GLY A 167 -3.29 -9.08 30.91
C GLY A 167 -4.05 -10.37 30.61
N ARG A 168 -4.16 -11.21 31.63
CA ARG A 168 -5.03 -12.38 31.76
C ARG A 168 -5.33 -12.55 33.26
N PRO A 169 -6.56 -12.85 33.71
CA PRO A 169 -7.78 -13.14 32.91
C PRO A 169 -8.52 -11.92 32.38
N SER A 170 -8.30 -10.74 32.93
CA SER A 170 -8.88 -9.49 32.42
C SER A 170 -7.91 -8.89 31.40
N THR A 171 -8.40 -8.63 30.19
CA THR A 171 -7.63 -7.97 29.14
C THR A 171 -7.91 -6.50 29.13
N SER A 172 -6.89 -5.68 28.98
CA SER A 172 -6.98 -4.27 28.65
C SER A 172 -6.25 -4.00 27.35
N GLN A 173 -6.65 -2.93 26.66
CA GLN A 173 -6.05 -2.52 25.40
C GLN A 173 -5.41 -1.14 25.56
N ARG A 174 -4.39 -0.91 24.79
CA ARG A 174 -3.72 0.38 24.63
C ARG A 174 -3.25 0.52 23.20
N ILE A 175 -2.87 1.72 22.80
CA ILE A 175 -2.13 1.95 21.56
C ILE A 175 -0.65 2.03 21.93
N ASP A 176 0.17 1.19 21.27
CA ASP A 176 1.61 1.28 21.31
C ASP A 176 2.10 1.98 20.03
N VAL A 177 3.02 2.96 20.18
CA VAL A 177 3.77 3.57 19.07
C VAL A 177 5.22 3.19 19.25
N TRP A 178 5.72 2.38 18.35
CA TRP A 178 7.08 1.87 18.39
C TRP A 178 7.98 2.54 17.36
N ASP A 179 9.04 3.21 17.85
CA ASP A 179 10.18 3.63 17.03
C ASP A 179 11.17 2.46 16.99
N TRP A 180 11.09 1.67 15.93
CA TRP A 180 11.90 0.46 15.83
C TRP A 180 13.37 0.74 15.49
N HIS A 181 13.69 1.94 14.93
CA HIS A 181 15.07 2.37 14.73
C HIS A 181 15.77 2.72 16.06
N ALA A 182 15.08 3.43 16.92
CA ALA A 182 15.59 3.80 18.25
C ALA A 182 15.41 2.65 19.28
N GLY A 183 14.58 1.66 18.98
CA GLY A 183 14.22 0.61 19.91
C GLY A 183 13.39 1.09 21.10
N THR A 184 12.66 2.21 20.94
CA THR A 184 11.84 2.82 21.98
C THR A 184 10.36 2.70 21.66
N LYS A 185 9.53 2.71 22.71
CA LYS A 185 8.09 2.57 22.59
C LYS A 185 7.39 3.61 23.46
N GLN A 186 6.32 4.18 22.95
CA GLN A 186 5.36 4.98 23.70
C GLN A 186 4.03 4.25 23.82
N GLU A 187 3.41 4.35 24.98
CA GLU A 187 2.16 3.68 25.32
C GLU A 187 1.07 4.74 25.51
N LEU A 188 0.05 4.70 24.65
CA LEU A 188 -1.03 5.66 24.63
C LEU A 188 -2.33 5.03 25.12
N ALA A 189 -3.24 5.87 25.64
CA ALA A 189 -4.60 5.46 26.04
C ALA A 189 -4.67 4.36 27.12
N TRP A 190 -3.61 4.20 27.92
CA TRP A 190 -3.53 3.16 28.98
C TRP A 190 -4.57 3.29 30.08
N PHE A 191 -4.97 4.52 30.44
CA PHE A 191 -5.78 4.78 31.63
C PHE A 191 -7.26 5.02 31.36
N ALA A 192 -7.71 4.97 30.15
CA ALA A 192 -9.03 5.44 29.78
C ALA A 192 -10.15 4.40 29.93
N HIS A 193 -9.92 3.22 30.49
CA HIS A 193 -10.89 2.11 30.61
C HIS A 193 -11.65 1.80 29.31
N THR A 194 -11.09 2.19 28.21
CA THR A 194 -11.62 2.17 26.89
C THR A 194 -10.97 1.02 26.12
N GLU A 195 -11.57 0.60 25.07
CA GLU A 195 -11.02 -0.40 24.16
C GLU A 195 -10.43 0.32 22.96
N PRO A 196 -9.24 0.99 23.07
CA PRO A 196 -8.70 1.78 21.99
C PRO A 196 -8.38 0.87 20.80
N SER A 197 -8.73 1.35 19.62
CA SER A 197 -8.64 0.57 18.39
C SER A 197 -8.38 1.49 17.18
N ARG A 198 -8.06 0.87 16.05
CA ARG A 198 -7.89 1.55 14.76
C ARG A 198 -6.91 2.72 14.81
N PRO A 199 -5.70 2.55 15.33
CA PRO A 199 -4.72 3.62 15.28
C PRO A 199 -4.42 3.96 13.82
N SER A 200 -4.28 5.25 13.55
CA SER A 200 -3.84 5.80 12.28
C SER A 200 -2.80 6.88 12.57
N ILE A 201 -1.56 6.67 12.09
CA ILE A 201 -0.41 7.54 12.39
C ILE A 201 -0.11 8.46 11.21
N SER A 202 0.30 9.71 11.48
CA SER A 202 0.77 10.65 10.45
C SER A 202 2.13 10.24 9.88
N GLY A 203 2.47 10.77 8.71
CA GLY A 203 3.70 10.43 8.00
C GLY A 203 4.98 10.78 8.75
N ASP A 204 4.97 11.84 9.56
CA ASP A 204 6.09 12.21 10.43
C ASP A 204 6.13 11.44 11.76
N GLY A 205 5.11 10.60 12.02
CA GLY A 205 4.99 9.85 13.26
C GLY A 205 4.51 10.67 14.47
N ARG A 206 4.22 11.95 14.29
CA ARG A 206 3.86 12.88 15.38
C ARG A 206 2.43 12.66 15.88
N PHE A 207 1.47 12.56 14.97
CA PHE A 207 0.06 12.42 15.34
C PHE A 207 -0.41 10.98 15.23
N VAL A 208 -1.16 10.52 16.22
CA VAL A 208 -1.88 9.24 16.17
C VAL A 208 -3.35 9.48 16.47
N ALA A 209 -4.18 9.32 15.45
CA ALA A 209 -5.61 9.27 15.63
C ALA A 209 -6.05 7.84 15.97
N TYR A 210 -7.00 7.70 16.91
CA TYR A 210 -7.50 6.39 17.31
C TYR A 210 -8.95 6.47 17.80
N GLN A 211 -9.61 5.34 17.84
CA GLN A 211 -10.97 5.22 18.35
C GLN A 211 -10.97 4.70 19.77
N ASP A 212 -11.76 5.32 20.64
CA ASP A 212 -12.24 4.72 21.86
C ASP A 212 -13.41 3.78 21.52
N GLY A 213 -13.21 2.48 21.63
CA GLY A 213 -14.20 1.49 21.19
C GLY A 213 -15.46 1.46 22.06
N LYS A 214 -15.37 1.86 23.33
CA LYS A 214 -16.49 1.83 24.26
C LYS A 214 -17.37 3.08 24.15
N ALA A 215 -16.76 4.24 24.09
CA ALA A 215 -17.47 5.51 23.89
C ALA A 215 -17.80 5.75 22.41
N LYS A 216 -17.09 5.08 21.49
CA LYS A 216 -17.14 5.30 20.06
C LYS A 216 -16.78 6.73 19.66
N ASP A 217 -15.77 7.26 20.32
CA ASP A 217 -15.23 8.59 20.07
C ASP A 217 -13.88 8.50 19.39
N VAL A 218 -13.49 9.55 18.70
CA VAL A 218 -12.18 9.66 18.08
C VAL A 218 -11.32 10.63 18.88
N PHE A 219 -10.05 10.26 19.08
CA PHE A 219 -9.04 11.05 19.75
C PHE A 219 -7.80 11.19 18.87
N VAL A 220 -7.05 12.28 19.07
CA VAL A 220 -5.76 12.51 18.43
C VAL A 220 -4.71 12.77 19.50
N TRP A 221 -3.68 11.93 19.52
CA TRP A 221 -2.49 12.15 20.32
C TRP A 221 -1.45 12.94 19.52
N ASP A 222 -0.84 13.93 20.16
CA ASP A 222 0.28 14.73 19.65
C ASP A 222 1.56 14.33 20.40
N GLY A 223 2.49 13.69 19.70
CA GLY A 223 3.74 13.18 20.25
C GLY A 223 4.71 14.25 20.70
N ASP A 224 4.72 15.42 20.07
CA ASP A 224 5.60 16.54 20.46
C ASP A 224 5.20 17.15 21.81
N HIS A 225 3.91 17.14 22.11
CA HIS A 225 3.38 17.74 23.34
C HIS A 225 2.95 16.68 24.37
N GLY A 226 2.92 15.40 24.00
CA GLY A 226 2.40 14.32 24.85
C GLY A 226 0.93 14.51 25.24
N SER A 227 0.17 15.26 24.44
CA SER A 227 -1.22 15.64 24.74
C SER A 227 -2.21 14.85 23.86
N ILE A 228 -3.42 14.64 24.38
CA ILE A 228 -4.54 14.03 23.65
C ILE A 228 -5.63 15.06 23.50
N SER A 229 -6.08 15.28 22.28
CA SER A 229 -7.24 16.10 21.93
C SER A 229 -8.44 15.21 21.58
N GLY A 230 -9.63 15.71 21.89
CA GLY A 230 -10.89 14.99 21.70
C GLY A 230 -11.79 15.10 22.95
N PRO A 231 -12.95 14.45 22.96
CA PRO A 231 -13.47 13.60 21.88
C PRO A 231 -13.86 14.38 20.62
N ILE A 232 -13.55 13.79 19.47
CA ILE A 232 -14.04 14.25 18.18
C ILE A 232 -15.31 13.46 17.88
N GLU A 233 -16.44 14.14 17.94
CA GLU A 233 -17.76 13.55 17.76
C GLU A 233 -18.47 14.18 16.57
N GLY A 234 -19.34 13.42 15.94
CA GLY A 234 -20.32 13.96 14.98
C GLY A 234 -21.68 14.19 15.64
N PRO A 235 -22.68 14.64 14.89
CA PRO A 235 -24.03 14.90 15.39
C PRO A 235 -24.72 13.67 16.02
N SER A 236 -24.32 12.45 15.65
CA SER A 236 -24.84 11.20 16.23
C SER A 236 -24.27 10.89 17.62
N LYS A 237 -23.33 11.68 18.11
CA LYS A 237 -22.53 11.43 19.32
C LYS A 237 -21.77 10.10 19.29
N GLU A 238 -21.56 9.57 18.13
CA GLU A 238 -20.69 8.42 17.85
C GLU A 238 -19.81 8.79 16.66
N ALA A 239 -18.55 8.43 16.72
CA ALA A 239 -17.60 8.59 15.64
C ALA A 239 -16.83 7.30 15.42
N THR A 240 -16.68 6.89 14.16
CA THR A 240 -15.82 5.77 13.77
C THR A 240 -14.68 6.33 12.95
N ILE A 241 -13.46 6.20 13.43
CA ILE A 241 -12.27 6.65 12.68
C ILE A 241 -12.11 5.88 11.38
N VAL A 242 -11.75 6.58 10.33
CA VAL A 242 -11.29 6.03 9.06
C VAL A 242 -9.77 6.13 9.00
N GLN A 243 -9.22 7.34 8.94
CA GLN A 243 -7.79 7.57 8.73
C GLN A 243 -7.39 9.01 9.10
N ILE A 244 -6.14 9.22 9.53
CA ILE A 244 -5.48 10.54 9.52
C ILE A 244 -4.69 10.69 8.21
N SER A 245 -4.64 11.90 7.64
CA SER A 245 -3.78 12.17 6.48
C SER A 245 -2.30 12.07 6.84
N GLU A 246 -1.45 11.76 5.86
CA GLU A 246 -0.01 11.60 6.10
C GLU A 246 0.65 12.91 6.59
N ASP A 247 0.15 14.07 6.13
CA ASP A 247 0.59 15.38 6.61
C ASP A 247 0.10 15.72 8.04
N GLY A 248 -0.71 14.84 8.65
CA GLY A 248 -1.25 14.99 9.99
C GLY A 248 -2.35 16.05 10.14
N SER A 249 -2.76 16.70 9.04
CA SER A 249 -3.68 17.85 9.10
C SER A 249 -5.15 17.48 9.20
N LYS A 250 -5.55 16.29 8.71
CA LYS A 250 -6.94 15.87 8.60
C LYS A 250 -7.20 14.51 9.22
N VAL A 251 -8.30 14.38 9.94
CA VAL A 251 -8.84 13.10 10.44
C VAL A 251 -10.20 12.85 9.81
N VAL A 252 -10.33 11.74 9.11
CA VAL A 252 -11.61 11.29 8.55
C VAL A 252 -12.31 10.38 9.53
N TYR A 253 -13.58 10.63 9.79
CA TYR A 253 -14.44 9.79 10.62
C TYR A 253 -15.87 9.72 10.08
N LEU A 254 -16.58 8.67 10.48
CA LEU A 254 -17.98 8.44 10.15
C LEU A 254 -18.83 8.80 11.37
N SER A 255 -19.96 9.48 11.16
CA SER A 255 -20.97 9.71 12.18
C SER A 255 -22.37 9.68 11.56
N GLY A 256 -23.18 8.70 11.97
CA GLY A 256 -24.45 8.41 11.30
C GLY A 256 -24.25 7.92 9.88
N SER A 257 -24.95 8.53 8.92
CA SER A 257 -24.82 8.24 7.48
C SER A 257 -23.75 9.07 6.78
N ASP A 258 -23.07 9.95 7.51
CA ASP A 258 -22.18 10.95 6.93
C ASP A 258 -20.71 10.69 7.23
N THR A 259 -19.87 11.24 6.38
CA THR A 259 -18.44 11.34 6.59
C THR A 259 -18.07 12.77 6.98
N TYR A 260 -17.13 12.87 7.90
CA TYR A 260 -16.58 14.15 8.36
C TYR A 260 -15.06 14.15 8.16
N VAL A 261 -14.56 15.28 7.71
CA VAL A 261 -13.11 15.55 7.58
C VAL A 261 -12.76 16.64 8.59
N HIS A 262 -12.16 16.24 9.70
CA HIS A 262 -11.79 17.11 10.82
C HIS A 262 -10.40 17.70 10.56
N ASP A 263 -10.29 19.01 10.69
CA ASP A 263 -9.02 19.72 10.66
C ASP A 263 -8.42 19.75 12.06
N VAL A 264 -7.25 19.10 12.22
CA VAL A 264 -6.59 18.92 13.53
C VAL A 264 -6.18 20.26 14.14
N SER A 265 -5.80 21.24 13.30
CA SER A 265 -5.30 22.54 13.76
C SER A 265 -6.41 23.49 14.20
N SER A 266 -7.49 23.56 13.44
CA SER A 266 -8.61 24.49 13.72
C SER A 266 -9.71 23.87 14.59
N GLY A 267 -9.74 22.54 14.72
CA GLY A 267 -10.81 21.82 15.41
C GLY A 267 -12.15 21.83 14.67
N THR A 268 -12.19 22.27 13.41
CA THR A 268 -13.43 22.30 12.60
C THR A 268 -13.56 21.04 11.74
N ALA A 269 -14.79 20.68 11.36
CA ALA A 269 -15.03 19.54 10.51
C ALA A 269 -15.89 19.89 9.30
N GLN A 270 -15.45 19.46 8.12
CA GLN A 270 -16.22 19.50 6.88
C GLN A 270 -17.08 18.24 6.79
N ARG A 271 -18.39 18.41 6.62
CA ARG A 271 -19.33 17.30 6.40
C ARG A 271 -19.39 16.94 4.91
N VAL A 272 -19.31 15.64 4.62
CA VAL A 272 -19.64 15.05 3.32
C VAL A 272 -20.87 14.15 3.52
N PRO A 273 -22.06 14.59 3.07
CA PRO A 273 -23.31 13.93 3.43
C PRO A 273 -23.55 12.65 2.63
N ASP A 274 -24.25 11.70 3.25
CA ASP A 274 -24.76 10.46 2.66
C ASP A 274 -23.70 9.60 1.96
N VAL A 275 -22.47 9.58 2.54
CA VAL A 275 -21.36 8.79 2.03
C VAL A 275 -20.58 8.12 3.17
N LYS A 276 -19.99 6.99 2.85
CA LYS A 276 -19.05 6.27 3.72
C LYS A 276 -17.62 6.53 3.26
N GLY A 277 -16.87 7.37 3.96
CA GLY A 277 -15.44 7.60 3.74
C GLY A 277 -14.64 6.32 3.97
N LEU A 278 -13.65 6.07 3.13
CA LEU A 278 -12.82 4.87 3.11
C LEU A 278 -11.34 5.17 3.28
N ALA A 279 -10.85 6.23 2.65
CA ALA A 279 -9.46 6.69 2.74
C ALA A 279 -9.37 8.19 2.45
N ILE A 280 -8.30 8.80 2.93
CA ILE A 280 -7.91 10.17 2.56
C ILE A 280 -6.50 10.13 1.97
N ASP A 281 -6.25 10.98 0.99
CA ASP A 281 -4.92 11.09 0.39
C ASP A 281 -3.88 11.65 1.37
N PRO A 282 -2.58 11.46 1.13
CA PRO A 282 -1.51 11.94 2.01
C PRO A 282 -1.58 13.43 2.34
N THR A 283 -2.13 14.25 1.45
CA THR A 283 -2.21 15.72 1.60
C THR A 283 -3.50 16.21 2.28
N GLY A 284 -4.41 15.29 2.61
CA GLY A 284 -5.69 15.61 3.25
C GLY A 284 -6.70 16.35 2.34
N ASN A 285 -6.52 16.30 1.02
CA ASN A 285 -7.34 17.05 0.05
C ASN A 285 -8.30 16.19 -0.77
N HIS A 286 -8.06 14.87 -0.86
CA HIS A 286 -8.88 13.96 -1.65
C HIS A 286 -9.44 12.84 -0.78
N LEU A 287 -10.76 12.73 -0.74
CA LEU A 287 -11.49 11.71 0.02
C LEU A 287 -12.00 10.62 -0.91
N LEU A 288 -11.57 9.39 -0.69
CA LEU A 288 -12.19 8.21 -1.29
C LEU A 288 -13.39 7.78 -0.45
N TYR A 289 -14.53 7.60 -1.09
CA TYR A 289 -15.74 7.19 -0.41
C TYR A 289 -16.62 6.23 -1.24
N ALA A 290 -17.49 5.50 -0.56
CA ALA A 290 -18.59 4.77 -1.16
C ALA A 290 -19.89 5.56 -0.91
N PRO A 291 -20.67 5.90 -1.95
CA PRO A 291 -22.01 6.46 -1.75
C PRO A 291 -22.91 5.48 -1.00
N ASN A 292 -23.80 5.99 -0.15
CA ASN A 292 -24.84 5.16 0.49
C ASN A 292 -25.93 4.77 -0.52
N ASP A 293 -26.09 5.54 -1.58
CA ASP A 293 -26.96 5.18 -2.72
C ASP A 293 -26.23 4.16 -3.61
N THR A 294 -26.83 2.98 -3.76
CA THR A 294 -26.28 1.87 -4.55
C THR A 294 -26.67 1.90 -6.03
N THR A 295 -27.36 2.94 -6.49
CA THR A 295 -27.79 3.09 -7.91
C THR A 295 -26.71 3.72 -8.80
N GLY A 296 -25.71 4.34 -8.20
CA GLY A 296 -24.59 5.02 -8.86
C GLY A 296 -23.26 4.25 -8.80
N PRO A 297 -22.13 4.95 -8.93
CA PRO A 297 -20.81 4.35 -8.80
C PRO A 297 -20.60 3.78 -7.40
N SER A 298 -19.85 2.68 -7.31
CA SER A 298 -19.53 2.03 -6.03
C SER A 298 -18.42 2.75 -5.25
N LEU A 299 -17.50 3.40 -5.96
CA LEU A 299 -16.40 4.17 -5.38
C LEU A 299 -16.22 5.50 -6.12
N VAL A 300 -16.00 6.55 -5.34
CA VAL A 300 -15.85 7.92 -5.83
C VAL A 300 -14.69 8.59 -5.09
N LEU A 301 -13.89 9.36 -5.81
CA LEU A 301 -12.84 10.22 -5.29
C LEU A 301 -13.33 11.68 -5.33
N ARG A 302 -13.33 12.36 -4.19
CA ARG A 302 -13.71 13.77 -4.06
C ARG A 302 -12.51 14.65 -3.80
N ASP A 303 -12.34 15.68 -4.61
CA ASP A 303 -11.54 16.85 -4.24
C ASP A 303 -12.33 17.69 -3.22
N LEU A 304 -11.82 17.73 -1.99
CA LEU A 304 -12.45 18.42 -0.87
C LEU A 304 -12.40 19.95 -0.99
N ARG A 305 -11.46 20.50 -1.78
CA ARG A 305 -11.32 21.93 -2.00
C ARG A 305 -12.23 22.41 -3.14
N ALA A 306 -12.23 21.70 -4.27
CA ALA A 306 -13.05 22.01 -5.43
C ALA A 306 -14.50 21.56 -5.24
N GLY A 307 -14.74 20.55 -4.37
CA GLY A 307 -16.05 19.93 -4.20
C GLY A 307 -16.49 19.08 -5.40
N THR A 308 -15.53 18.65 -6.23
CA THR A 308 -15.79 17.84 -7.44
C THR A 308 -15.56 16.36 -7.16
N ASP A 309 -16.31 15.52 -7.86
CA ASP A 309 -16.27 14.07 -7.74
C ASP A 309 -15.81 13.42 -9.03
N GLU A 310 -14.94 12.41 -8.89
CA GLU A 310 -14.49 11.55 -9.98
C GLU A 310 -14.83 10.09 -9.68
N THR A 311 -15.41 9.37 -10.64
CA THR A 311 -15.77 7.95 -10.47
C THR A 311 -14.50 7.09 -10.46
N VAL A 312 -14.30 6.32 -9.41
CA VAL A 312 -13.23 5.32 -9.30
C VAL A 312 -13.67 3.99 -9.88
N ALA A 313 -14.84 3.50 -9.47
CA ALA A 313 -15.41 2.26 -9.97
C ALA A 313 -16.94 2.37 -10.04
N SER A 314 -17.52 1.86 -11.13
CA SER A 314 -18.98 1.71 -11.29
C SER A 314 -19.46 0.33 -10.90
N GLN A 315 -18.62 -0.69 -11.08
CA GLN A 315 -18.88 -2.07 -10.68
C GLN A 315 -18.73 -2.23 -9.15
N PRO A 316 -19.29 -3.27 -8.54
CA PRO A 316 -19.11 -3.53 -7.12
C PRO A 316 -17.62 -3.57 -6.74
N ALA A 317 -17.21 -2.65 -5.91
CA ALA A 317 -15.82 -2.50 -5.50
C ALA A 317 -15.72 -2.07 -4.04
N SER A 318 -14.55 -2.23 -3.45
CA SER A 318 -14.23 -1.76 -2.11
C SER A 318 -12.77 -1.36 -1.98
N ALA A 319 -12.47 -0.47 -1.05
CA ALA A 319 -11.13 -0.02 -0.73
C ALA A 319 -10.91 0.02 0.79
N GLY A 320 -9.66 0.02 1.21
CA GLY A 320 -9.24 0.19 2.61
C GLY A 320 -8.60 1.56 2.85
N VAL A 321 -8.01 1.73 4.02
CA VAL A 321 -7.13 2.85 4.32
C VAL A 321 -5.88 2.80 3.42
N ASP A 322 -5.17 3.92 3.27
CA ASP A 322 -3.98 4.07 2.41
C ASP A 322 -4.23 3.71 0.93
N ALA A 323 -5.49 3.82 0.47
CA ALA A 323 -5.86 3.45 -0.89
C ALA A 323 -5.66 4.58 -1.93
N VAL A 324 -5.27 5.77 -1.51
CA VAL A 324 -5.16 6.97 -2.36
C VAL A 324 -3.73 7.50 -2.31
N SER A 325 -3.09 7.69 -3.46
CA SER A 325 -1.79 8.37 -3.55
C SER A 325 -1.93 9.88 -3.43
N ALA A 326 -0.81 10.59 -3.26
CA ALA A 326 -0.82 12.05 -3.14
C ALA A 326 -1.55 12.74 -4.30
N GLU A 327 -2.29 13.79 -3.96
CA GLU A 327 -3.08 14.58 -4.91
C GLU A 327 -4.17 13.77 -5.65
N GLY A 328 -4.57 12.62 -5.08
CA GLY A 328 -5.62 11.80 -5.68
C GLY A 328 -5.28 11.16 -7.03
N ARG A 329 -4.00 11.12 -7.42
CA ARG A 329 -3.59 10.67 -8.76
C ARG A 329 -3.88 9.21 -9.04
N GLU A 330 -3.80 8.38 -8.02
CA GLU A 330 -4.04 6.95 -8.12
C GLU A 330 -4.88 6.46 -6.95
N VAL A 331 -5.81 5.56 -7.25
CA VAL A 331 -6.66 4.91 -6.25
C VAL A 331 -6.58 3.40 -6.44
N VAL A 332 -6.25 2.69 -5.35
CA VAL A 332 -6.24 1.24 -5.33
C VAL A 332 -7.54 0.71 -4.74
N PHE A 333 -8.14 -0.25 -5.40
CA PHE A 333 -9.38 -0.87 -4.96
C PHE A 333 -9.41 -2.36 -5.31
N ARG A 334 -10.35 -3.09 -4.73
CA ARG A 334 -10.61 -4.49 -5.06
C ARG A 334 -12.02 -4.67 -5.60
N SER A 335 -12.19 -5.64 -6.50
CA SER A 335 -13.48 -6.03 -7.04
C SER A 335 -13.50 -7.51 -7.39
N THR A 336 -14.69 -8.09 -7.41
CA THR A 336 -14.98 -9.44 -7.94
C THR A 336 -15.63 -9.38 -9.32
N ALA A 337 -15.81 -8.18 -9.87
CA ALA A 337 -16.37 -8.00 -11.21
C ALA A 337 -15.33 -8.35 -12.27
N ASP A 338 -15.73 -9.08 -13.29
CA ASP A 338 -14.88 -9.57 -14.38
C ASP A 338 -14.77 -8.60 -15.57
N ASP A 339 -15.48 -7.48 -15.48
CA ASP A 339 -15.55 -6.43 -16.52
C ASP A 339 -14.83 -5.13 -16.17
N ILE A 340 -14.01 -5.11 -15.09
CA ILE A 340 -13.18 -3.95 -14.71
C ILE A 340 -12.10 -3.71 -15.76
N VAL A 341 -11.41 -4.78 -16.17
CA VAL A 341 -10.40 -4.76 -17.23
C VAL A 341 -10.59 -5.96 -18.16
N PRO A 342 -10.23 -5.85 -19.45
CA PRO A 342 -10.30 -6.99 -20.37
C PRO A 342 -9.48 -8.19 -19.87
N GLY A 343 -9.99 -9.40 -20.13
CA GLY A 343 -9.27 -10.63 -19.85
C GLY A 343 -9.29 -11.07 -18.37
N ASP A 344 -10.21 -10.59 -17.58
CA ASP A 344 -10.49 -11.14 -16.26
C ASP A 344 -11.28 -12.46 -16.42
N THR A 345 -10.65 -13.57 -16.05
CA THR A 345 -11.21 -14.91 -16.28
C THR A 345 -11.09 -15.85 -15.09
N ASN A 346 -10.48 -15.38 -13.97
CA ASN A 346 -10.22 -16.23 -12.82
C ASN A 346 -11.44 -16.40 -11.89
N GLY A 347 -12.44 -15.50 -12.00
CA GLY A 347 -13.64 -15.48 -11.14
C GLY A 347 -13.30 -15.24 -9.67
N LYS A 348 -12.24 -14.49 -9.40
CA LYS A 348 -11.73 -14.16 -8.06
C LYS A 348 -11.82 -12.66 -7.79
N SER A 349 -11.67 -12.30 -6.51
CA SER A 349 -11.44 -10.92 -6.16
C SER A 349 -10.02 -10.51 -6.58
N ASP A 350 -9.91 -9.43 -7.33
CA ASP A 350 -8.66 -8.86 -7.79
C ASP A 350 -8.44 -7.44 -7.25
N VAL A 351 -7.17 -7.03 -7.20
CA VAL A 351 -6.74 -5.68 -6.82
C VAL A 351 -6.42 -4.89 -8.08
N PHE A 352 -6.97 -3.69 -8.17
CA PHE A 352 -6.83 -2.79 -9.30
C PHE A 352 -6.28 -1.44 -8.83
N VAL A 353 -5.65 -0.72 -9.75
CA VAL A 353 -5.32 0.70 -9.60
C VAL A 353 -6.01 1.50 -10.69
N ARG A 354 -6.69 2.59 -10.31
CA ARG A 354 -7.19 3.60 -11.24
C ARG A 354 -6.27 4.81 -11.18
N ARG A 355 -5.86 5.29 -12.36
CA ARG A 355 -5.08 6.52 -12.53
C ARG A 355 -5.97 7.63 -13.07
N PHE A 356 -5.83 8.81 -12.47
CA PHE A 356 -6.46 10.04 -12.91
C PHE A 356 -5.44 10.93 -13.61
N SER A 357 -5.89 11.71 -14.58
CA SER A 357 -5.04 12.58 -15.41
C SER A 357 -4.94 13.99 -14.82
#